data_9bfde37e5e33d25c9748d9266da6ddf2
#
_entry.id   9bfde37e5e33d25c9748d9266da6ddf2
#
_cell.length_a   1.000
_cell.length_b   1.000
_cell.length_c   1.000
_cell.angle_alpha   90.00
_cell.angle_beta   90.00
_cell.angle_gamma   90.00
#
_symmetry.space_group_name_H-M   'P 1'
#
loop_
_entity.id
_entity.type
_entity.pdbx_description
1 polymer ?
#
loop_
_entity_poly.entity_id
_entity_poly.type
_entity_poly.pdbx_seq_one_letter_code
_entity_poly.pdbx_strand_id
1 'polypeptide(L)'
;MPSHRREGPDASTSVAVRLADFVLRRPAAAFPASVLEQARYLLLDTIGIAIAAGPMEAGRIARDAATLLYGSTDPRHSARMLFDGRRASIAGAAYAAATQIDNLDGHDGYSPTKGHIGVAVVPALAALAEARPDLGGPEALAALVVGYEIAGRAGIALHATVSDYHTSGAWNALGVVAVAARLRRLRDDQLRQALGIAEYHGPRSQMMREIANPTMLHDGSGIGTLIGLSAAVLAERGFTGAPAITVEQPEVAPHWQDLGAFWQVLHQYVKPYPICRWAHAAIDATRALCHAHHLAPADISHVEVNSFHYAATLFDGMPDTTSKAQYSLRFAVATFIVHGRIGLEHISGGGLEDAAVADMLSRITVVESKRHSARFPAGRWADVAITTSDGRILASGDVHARGGPEAPLTQAEIEAKYMEFAAPVLGQGRAEAIRDAVLSLSDRDSLFSDLSALLYDPPVITRMLQRPAW
;
A
#
# COMPACT_ATOMS: atom_id res chain seq x y z
N MET A 1 -11.83 49.54 -12.34
CA MET A 1 -11.32 48.22 -12.72
C MET A 1 -12.14 47.17 -12.03
N PRO A 2 -12.89 46.31 -12.74
CA PRO A 2 -13.70 45.29 -12.09
C PRO A 2 -12.82 44.10 -11.66
N SER A 3 -12.95 43.74 -10.39
CA SER A 3 -12.33 42.57 -9.77
C SER A 3 -12.96 41.30 -10.34
N HIS A 4 -12.21 40.51 -11.10
CA HIS A 4 -12.60 39.13 -11.44
C HIS A 4 -12.63 38.30 -10.16
N ARG A 5 -13.80 38.10 -9.58
CA ARG A 5 -14.06 36.99 -8.66
C ARG A 5 -13.90 35.72 -9.48
N ARG A 6 -12.95 34.88 -9.15
CA ARG A 6 -12.93 33.48 -9.57
C ARG A 6 -14.16 32.83 -8.91
N GLU A 7 -15.14 32.49 -9.71
CA GLU A 7 -16.26 31.64 -9.27
C GLU A 7 -15.67 30.27 -8.88
N GLY A 8 -15.72 29.95 -7.60
CA GLY A 8 -15.51 28.60 -7.14
C GLY A 8 -16.63 27.67 -7.64
N PRO A 9 -16.44 26.35 -7.65
CA PRO A 9 -17.45 25.42 -8.12
C PRO A 9 -18.78 25.65 -7.39
N ASP A 10 -19.85 25.67 -8.16
CA ASP A 10 -21.22 25.94 -7.71
C ASP A 10 -21.57 25.00 -6.53
N ALA A 11 -21.88 25.60 -5.36
CA ALA A 11 -22.18 24.87 -4.13
C ALA A 11 -23.49 24.03 -4.18
N SER A 12 -24.20 24.10 -5.33
CA SER A 12 -25.48 23.41 -5.52
C SER A 12 -25.37 21.95 -6.00
N THR A 13 -24.18 21.52 -6.51
CA THR A 13 -24.03 20.16 -7.04
C THR A 13 -23.77 19.18 -5.91
N SER A 14 -24.62 18.15 -5.78
CA SER A 14 -24.44 17.12 -4.73
C SER A 14 -23.13 16.36 -4.87
N VAL A 15 -22.57 15.88 -3.72
CA VAL A 15 -21.35 15.06 -3.69
C VAL A 15 -21.47 13.87 -4.65
N ALA A 16 -22.64 13.22 -4.70
CA ALA A 16 -22.88 12.06 -5.56
C ALA A 16 -22.72 12.40 -7.07
N VAL A 17 -23.20 13.56 -7.51
CA VAL A 17 -23.08 14.00 -8.90
C VAL A 17 -21.61 14.30 -9.24
N ARG A 18 -20.91 15.08 -8.39
CA ARG A 18 -19.48 15.36 -8.59
C ARG A 18 -18.64 14.11 -8.64
N LEU A 19 -18.94 13.15 -7.75
CA LEU A 19 -18.24 11.87 -7.70
C LEU A 19 -18.49 11.06 -8.97
N ALA A 20 -19.73 10.98 -9.46
CA ALA A 20 -20.06 10.31 -10.71
C ALA A 20 -19.36 10.97 -11.91
N ASP A 21 -19.32 12.30 -11.99
CA ASP A 21 -18.58 13.02 -13.04
C ASP A 21 -17.09 12.70 -12.99
N PHE A 22 -16.49 12.71 -11.80
CA PHE A 22 -15.08 12.43 -11.61
C PHE A 22 -14.73 10.98 -11.96
N VAL A 23 -15.48 10.01 -11.45
CA VAL A 23 -15.21 8.58 -11.61
C VAL A 23 -15.51 8.12 -13.04
N LEU A 24 -16.71 8.45 -13.57
CA LEU A 24 -17.23 7.83 -14.78
C LEU A 24 -16.94 8.62 -16.05
N ARG A 25 -16.83 9.96 -15.96
CA ARG A 25 -16.83 10.84 -17.14
C ARG A 25 -15.55 11.63 -17.36
N ARG A 26 -14.73 11.85 -16.32
CA ARG A 26 -13.48 12.61 -16.48
C ARG A 26 -12.53 11.88 -17.44
N PRO A 27 -12.18 12.46 -18.61
CA PRO A 27 -11.28 11.79 -19.55
C PRO A 27 -9.84 11.73 -19.02
N ALA A 28 -9.06 10.71 -19.39
CA ALA A 28 -7.68 10.56 -18.96
C ALA A 28 -6.83 11.81 -19.23
N ALA A 29 -7.04 12.47 -20.38
CA ALA A 29 -6.33 13.70 -20.75
C ALA A 29 -6.66 14.92 -19.86
N ALA A 30 -7.69 14.85 -19.00
CA ALA A 30 -8.04 15.92 -18.07
C ALA A 30 -7.35 15.77 -16.68
N PHE A 31 -6.59 14.70 -16.46
CA PHE A 31 -5.76 14.55 -15.27
C PHE A 31 -4.42 15.27 -15.48
N PRO A 32 -3.90 15.99 -14.47
CA PRO A 32 -2.58 16.61 -14.55
C PRO A 32 -1.48 15.57 -14.82
N ALA A 33 -0.49 15.93 -15.62
CA ALA A 33 0.62 15.03 -15.96
C ALA A 33 1.37 14.53 -14.70
N SER A 34 1.60 15.41 -13.71
CA SER A 34 2.25 15.05 -12.45
C SER A 34 1.44 14.01 -11.63
N VAL A 35 0.12 14.05 -11.72
CA VAL A 35 -0.79 13.11 -11.04
C VAL A 35 -0.70 11.72 -11.67
N LEU A 36 -0.71 11.65 -13.01
CA LEU A 36 -0.54 10.39 -13.74
C LEU A 36 0.87 9.82 -13.57
N GLU A 37 1.88 10.69 -13.53
CA GLU A 37 3.27 10.29 -13.25
C GLU A 37 3.41 9.68 -11.85
N GLN A 38 2.86 10.33 -10.82
CA GLN A 38 2.87 9.77 -9.46
C GLN A 38 2.17 8.42 -9.40
N ALA A 39 1.00 8.29 -10.04
CA ALA A 39 0.27 7.02 -10.08
C ALA A 39 1.08 5.91 -10.76
N ARG A 40 1.87 6.23 -11.79
CA ARG A 40 2.76 5.31 -12.49
C ARG A 40 3.87 4.79 -11.56
N TYR A 41 4.49 5.64 -10.75
CA TYR A 41 5.51 5.22 -9.78
C TYR A 41 4.93 4.45 -8.60
N LEU A 42 3.74 4.79 -8.13
CA LEU A 42 3.01 3.99 -7.13
C LEU A 42 2.63 2.60 -7.67
N LEU A 43 2.26 2.51 -8.95
CA LEU A 43 2.02 1.25 -9.64
C LEU A 43 3.30 0.40 -9.68
N LEU A 44 4.43 1.00 -10.07
CA LEU A 44 5.72 0.32 -10.12
C LEU A 44 6.12 -0.23 -8.76
N ASP A 45 6.02 0.61 -7.72
CA ASP A 45 6.31 0.23 -6.34
C ASP A 45 5.46 -0.95 -5.88
N THR A 46 4.14 -0.86 -6.07
CA THR A 46 3.18 -1.90 -5.66
C THR A 46 3.42 -3.22 -6.42
N ILE A 47 3.74 -3.17 -7.72
CA ILE A 47 4.11 -4.37 -8.49
C ILE A 47 5.40 -4.99 -7.95
N GLY A 48 6.41 -4.19 -7.60
CA GLY A 48 7.64 -4.69 -6.99
C GLY A 48 7.38 -5.48 -5.70
N ILE A 49 6.50 -4.95 -4.85
CA ILE A 49 6.07 -5.64 -3.62
C ILE A 49 5.26 -6.89 -3.94
N ALA A 50 4.37 -6.85 -4.95
CA ALA A 50 3.61 -8.03 -5.38
C ALA A 50 4.55 -9.17 -5.83
N ILE A 51 5.62 -8.86 -6.56
CA ILE A 51 6.63 -9.82 -7.00
C ILE A 51 7.35 -10.43 -5.81
N ALA A 52 7.90 -9.59 -4.93
CA ALA A 52 8.67 -10.04 -3.78
C ALA A 52 7.84 -10.87 -2.79
N ALA A 53 6.56 -10.53 -2.62
CA ALA A 53 5.63 -11.26 -1.77
C ALA A 53 5.12 -12.59 -2.39
N GLY A 54 5.35 -12.81 -3.68
CA GLY A 54 4.88 -14.01 -4.39
C GLY A 54 5.30 -15.33 -3.74
N PRO A 55 6.56 -15.51 -3.33
CA PRO A 55 7.01 -16.72 -2.63
C PRO A 55 6.52 -16.89 -1.19
N MET A 56 5.96 -15.84 -0.56
CA MET A 56 5.54 -15.89 0.83
C MET A 56 4.34 -16.82 1.05
N GLU A 57 4.29 -17.43 2.24
CA GLU A 57 3.23 -18.38 2.60
C GLU A 57 1.84 -17.77 2.53
N ALA A 58 1.64 -16.57 3.05
CA ALA A 58 0.35 -15.88 3.02
C ALA A 58 -0.17 -15.69 1.58
N GLY A 59 0.70 -15.30 0.63
CA GLY A 59 0.36 -15.18 -0.78
C GLY A 59 -0.03 -16.53 -1.40
N ARG A 60 0.70 -17.60 -1.08
CA ARG A 60 0.38 -18.96 -1.53
C ARG A 60 -1.00 -19.39 -1.01
N ILE A 61 -1.25 -19.24 0.28
CA ILE A 61 -2.55 -19.57 0.90
C ILE A 61 -3.68 -18.79 0.25
N ALA A 62 -3.49 -17.48 0.04
CA ALA A 62 -4.51 -16.62 -0.58
C ALA A 62 -4.84 -17.06 -2.01
N ARG A 63 -3.83 -17.43 -2.83
CA ARG A 63 -4.03 -17.93 -4.20
C ARG A 63 -4.73 -19.29 -4.21
N ASP A 64 -4.37 -20.18 -3.31
CA ASP A 64 -5.03 -21.49 -3.16
C ASP A 64 -6.51 -21.32 -2.74
N ALA A 65 -6.76 -20.46 -1.74
CA ALA A 65 -8.10 -20.11 -1.30
C ALA A 65 -8.94 -19.45 -2.41
N ALA A 66 -8.32 -18.54 -3.19
CA ALA A 66 -9.02 -17.91 -4.31
C ALA A 66 -9.44 -18.92 -5.38
N THR A 67 -8.60 -19.90 -5.69
CA THR A 67 -8.93 -20.97 -6.63
C THR A 67 -10.07 -21.85 -6.09
N LEU A 68 -10.03 -22.16 -4.80
CA LEU A 68 -11.02 -23.05 -4.17
C LEU A 68 -12.38 -22.37 -3.94
N LEU A 69 -12.40 -21.12 -3.48
CA LEU A 69 -13.60 -20.43 -2.98
C LEU A 69 -14.20 -19.46 -4.00
N TYR A 70 -13.38 -18.90 -4.89
CA TYR A 70 -13.78 -17.79 -5.76
C TYR A 70 -13.56 -18.13 -7.25
N GLY A 71 -13.78 -19.37 -7.65
CA GLY A 71 -13.70 -19.77 -9.06
C GLY A 71 -14.77 -19.09 -9.93
N SER A 72 -14.50 -18.99 -11.24
CA SER A 72 -15.48 -18.59 -12.25
C SER A 72 -15.28 -19.37 -13.54
N THR A 73 -16.40 -19.83 -14.12
CA THR A 73 -16.42 -20.49 -15.43
C THR A 73 -16.70 -19.53 -16.58
N ASP A 74 -17.16 -18.30 -16.29
CA ASP A 74 -17.38 -17.26 -17.32
C ASP A 74 -16.06 -16.48 -17.55
N PRO A 75 -15.50 -16.53 -18.76
CA PRO A 75 -14.25 -15.80 -19.07
C PRO A 75 -14.35 -14.28 -18.83
N ARG A 76 -15.55 -13.67 -18.98
CA ARG A 76 -15.78 -12.25 -18.74
C ARG A 76 -15.72 -11.85 -17.26
N HIS A 77 -15.83 -12.82 -16.39
CA HIS A 77 -15.80 -12.67 -14.94
C HIS A 77 -14.64 -13.42 -14.28
N SER A 78 -13.64 -13.83 -15.07
CA SER A 78 -12.49 -14.61 -14.65
C SER A 78 -11.20 -13.86 -14.97
N ALA A 79 -10.22 -13.89 -14.07
CA ALA A 79 -8.89 -13.31 -14.28
C ALA A 79 -7.79 -14.26 -13.80
N ARG A 80 -6.60 -14.15 -14.39
CA ARG A 80 -5.39 -14.83 -13.93
C ARG A 80 -4.86 -14.14 -12.68
N MET A 81 -4.41 -14.94 -11.72
CA MET A 81 -3.72 -14.43 -10.54
C MET A 81 -2.30 -13.99 -10.90
N LEU A 82 -1.87 -12.86 -10.35
CA LEU A 82 -0.54 -12.30 -10.57
C LEU A 82 0.55 -13.28 -10.09
N PHE A 83 1.57 -13.46 -10.92
CA PHE A 83 2.75 -14.31 -10.66
C PHE A 83 2.42 -15.76 -10.33
N ASP A 84 1.25 -16.25 -10.77
CA ASP A 84 0.76 -17.61 -10.55
C ASP A 84 0.14 -18.21 -11.83
N GLY A 85 -0.63 -17.41 -12.56
CA GLY A 85 -1.26 -17.77 -13.84
C GLY A 85 -2.54 -18.58 -13.71
N ARG A 86 -2.84 -19.22 -12.57
CA ARG A 86 -4.13 -19.87 -12.32
C ARG A 86 -5.26 -18.86 -12.35
N ARG A 87 -6.45 -19.30 -12.71
CA ARG A 87 -7.63 -18.44 -12.82
C ARG A 87 -8.53 -18.54 -11.60
N ALA A 88 -9.08 -17.38 -11.25
CA ALA A 88 -10.17 -17.26 -10.30
C ALA A 88 -11.23 -16.29 -10.88
N SER A 89 -12.29 -15.96 -10.16
CA SER A 89 -13.11 -14.80 -10.51
C SER A 89 -12.26 -13.52 -10.45
N ILE A 90 -12.68 -12.46 -11.14
CA ILE A 90 -11.99 -11.16 -11.08
C ILE A 90 -11.80 -10.74 -9.61
N ALA A 91 -12.83 -10.89 -8.77
CA ALA A 91 -12.75 -10.57 -7.35
C ALA A 91 -11.79 -11.50 -6.59
N GLY A 92 -11.78 -12.81 -6.90
CA GLY A 92 -10.87 -13.78 -6.29
C GLY A 92 -9.40 -13.56 -6.68
N ALA A 93 -9.13 -13.27 -7.94
CA ALA A 93 -7.77 -12.97 -8.40
C ALA A 93 -7.22 -11.69 -7.77
N ALA A 94 -8.03 -10.64 -7.69
CA ALA A 94 -7.66 -9.40 -7.03
C ALA A 94 -7.48 -9.57 -5.51
N TYR A 95 -8.36 -10.36 -4.84
CA TYR A 95 -8.21 -10.73 -3.43
C TYR A 95 -6.86 -11.38 -3.15
N ALA A 96 -6.49 -12.38 -3.96
CA ALA A 96 -5.24 -13.10 -3.78
C ALA A 96 -4.03 -12.17 -3.91
N ALA A 97 -4.02 -11.31 -4.93
CA ALA A 97 -2.94 -10.36 -5.16
C ALA A 97 -2.87 -9.30 -4.05
N ALA A 98 -4.01 -8.75 -3.60
CA ALA A 98 -4.04 -7.76 -2.54
C ALA A 98 -3.58 -8.36 -1.20
N THR A 99 -4.01 -9.58 -0.85
CA THR A 99 -3.54 -10.29 0.34
C THR A 99 -2.03 -10.55 0.28
N GLN A 100 -1.51 -10.95 -0.90
CA GLN A 100 -0.09 -11.17 -1.13
C GLN A 100 0.71 -9.89 -0.88
N ILE A 101 0.30 -8.76 -1.45
CA ILE A 101 0.96 -7.46 -1.31
C ILE A 101 0.91 -6.98 0.14
N ASP A 102 -0.26 -7.06 0.78
CA ASP A 102 -0.50 -6.64 2.16
C ASP A 102 0.49 -7.31 3.12
N ASN A 103 0.75 -8.60 2.90
CA ASN A 103 1.61 -9.41 3.77
C ASN A 103 3.11 -9.15 3.67
N LEU A 104 3.60 -8.36 2.69
CA LEU A 104 5.00 -7.92 2.70
C LEU A 104 5.17 -6.55 3.37
N ASP A 105 4.11 -5.79 3.54
CA ASP A 105 4.08 -4.47 4.21
C ASP A 105 5.12 -3.45 3.69
N GLY A 106 5.46 -3.54 2.40
CA GLY A 106 6.42 -2.64 1.73
C GLY A 106 5.80 -1.65 0.74
N HIS A 107 4.48 -1.74 0.52
CA HIS A 107 3.72 -0.92 -0.42
C HIS A 107 3.45 0.49 0.11
N ASP A 108 2.94 1.36 -0.77
CA ASP A 108 2.60 2.75 -0.47
C ASP A 108 1.59 2.89 0.69
N GLY A 109 1.45 4.10 1.20
CA GLY A 109 0.43 4.41 2.18
C GLY A 109 0.11 5.89 2.26
N TYR A 110 -0.95 6.22 3.01
CA TYR A 110 -1.48 7.56 3.11
C TYR A 110 -1.64 7.98 4.57
N SER A 111 -0.82 8.94 4.99
CA SER A 111 -0.75 9.36 6.41
C SER A 111 -2.08 9.82 7.01
N PRO A 112 -2.94 10.60 6.31
CA PRO A 112 -4.21 11.03 6.85
C PRO A 112 -5.18 9.89 7.16
N THR A 113 -5.16 8.80 6.39
CA THR A 113 -5.99 7.61 6.64
C THR A 113 -5.31 6.59 7.56
N LYS A 114 -4.02 6.78 7.85
CA LYS A 114 -3.19 5.84 8.61
C LYS A 114 -3.16 4.43 8.00
N GLY A 115 -3.27 4.33 6.67
CA GLY A 115 -3.39 3.05 5.97
C GLY A 115 -2.97 3.13 4.50
N HIS A 116 -3.44 2.19 3.69
CA HIS A 116 -2.88 1.83 2.41
C HIS A 116 -3.94 1.78 1.30
N ILE A 117 -3.60 2.29 0.09
CA ILE A 117 -4.54 2.36 -1.04
C ILE A 117 -4.10 1.47 -2.19
N GLY A 118 -2.85 1.59 -2.65
CA GLY A 118 -2.34 0.87 -3.81
C GLY A 118 -2.51 -0.63 -3.73
N VAL A 119 -2.32 -1.19 -2.53
CA VAL A 119 -2.50 -2.61 -2.22
C VAL A 119 -3.85 -3.19 -2.63
N ALA A 120 -4.90 -2.38 -2.70
CA ALA A 120 -6.25 -2.81 -3.11
C ALA A 120 -6.56 -2.40 -4.56
N VAL A 121 -6.26 -1.14 -4.94
CA VAL A 121 -6.67 -0.61 -6.25
C VAL A 121 -5.81 -1.13 -7.41
N VAL A 122 -4.53 -1.43 -7.17
CA VAL A 122 -3.65 -2.02 -8.20
C VAL A 122 -4.08 -3.45 -8.56
N PRO A 123 -4.29 -4.38 -7.62
CA PRO A 123 -4.87 -5.70 -7.92
C PRO A 123 -6.22 -5.64 -8.61
N ALA A 124 -7.09 -4.71 -8.22
CA ALA A 124 -8.40 -4.53 -8.86
C ALA A 124 -8.25 -4.08 -10.32
N LEU A 125 -7.37 -3.11 -10.59
CA LEU A 125 -7.04 -2.67 -11.94
C LEU A 125 -6.51 -3.84 -12.79
N ALA A 126 -5.51 -4.58 -12.29
CA ALA A 126 -4.89 -5.68 -13.00
C ALA A 126 -5.90 -6.79 -13.37
N ALA A 127 -6.76 -7.18 -12.41
CA ALA A 127 -7.77 -8.21 -12.64
C ALA A 127 -8.88 -7.77 -13.62
N LEU A 128 -9.29 -6.51 -13.56
CA LEU A 128 -10.30 -5.95 -14.48
C LEU A 128 -9.74 -5.75 -15.90
N ALA A 129 -8.46 -5.40 -16.01
CA ALA A 129 -7.81 -5.14 -17.29
C ALA A 129 -7.69 -6.40 -18.16
N GLU A 130 -7.68 -7.60 -17.58
CA GLU A 130 -7.64 -8.85 -18.36
C GLU A 130 -8.87 -9.01 -19.28
N ALA A 131 -10.03 -8.50 -18.87
CA ALA A 131 -11.24 -8.45 -19.70
C ALA A 131 -11.27 -7.25 -20.67
N ARG A 132 -10.23 -6.42 -20.69
CA ARG A 132 -10.12 -5.18 -21.45
C ARG A 132 -8.77 -5.10 -22.17
N PRO A 133 -8.52 -5.96 -23.19
CA PRO A 133 -7.27 -5.95 -23.92
C PRO A 133 -7.03 -4.64 -24.70
N ASP A 134 -8.08 -3.86 -24.91
CA ASP A 134 -8.08 -2.52 -25.52
C ASP A 134 -7.80 -1.38 -24.53
N LEU A 135 -7.54 -1.68 -23.25
CA LEU A 135 -7.32 -0.65 -22.24
C LEU A 135 -5.98 0.07 -22.49
N GLY A 136 -6.07 1.33 -22.89
CA GLY A 136 -4.89 2.18 -23.06
C GLY A 136 -4.18 2.48 -21.72
N GLY A 137 -2.87 2.64 -21.77
CA GLY A 137 -2.07 2.97 -20.58
C GLY A 137 -2.53 4.24 -19.86
N PRO A 138 -2.75 5.38 -20.55
CA PRO A 138 -3.26 6.60 -19.92
C PRO A 138 -4.60 6.41 -19.20
N GLU A 139 -5.52 5.60 -19.77
CA GLU A 139 -6.81 5.31 -19.14
C GLU A 139 -6.64 4.39 -17.91
N ALA A 140 -5.72 3.43 -17.96
CA ALA A 140 -5.39 2.59 -16.80
C ALA A 140 -4.81 3.44 -15.64
N LEU A 141 -3.90 4.38 -15.93
CA LEU A 141 -3.37 5.31 -14.94
C LEU A 141 -4.46 6.24 -14.40
N ALA A 142 -5.37 6.73 -15.24
CA ALA A 142 -6.51 7.54 -14.80
C ALA A 142 -7.46 6.76 -13.89
N ALA A 143 -7.74 5.49 -14.21
CA ALA A 143 -8.53 4.61 -13.35
C ALA A 143 -7.85 4.37 -12.00
N LEU A 144 -6.52 4.22 -11.99
CA LEU A 144 -5.75 4.09 -10.76
C LEU A 144 -5.84 5.35 -9.91
N VAL A 145 -5.64 6.54 -10.49
CA VAL A 145 -5.81 7.83 -9.80
C VAL A 145 -7.21 7.94 -9.19
N VAL A 146 -8.24 7.59 -9.95
CA VAL A 146 -9.63 7.58 -9.44
C VAL A 146 -9.74 6.69 -8.20
N GLY A 147 -9.14 5.50 -8.22
CA GLY A 147 -9.11 4.61 -7.05
C GLY A 147 -8.44 5.25 -5.84
N TYR A 148 -7.27 5.89 -6.02
CA TYR A 148 -6.57 6.60 -4.95
C TYR A 148 -7.38 7.75 -4.37
N GLU A 149 -8.02 8.56 -5.23
CA GLU A 149 -8.80 9.73 -4.79
C GLU A 149 -10.03 9.32 -3.98
N ILE A 150 -10.76 8.30 -4.44
CA ILE A 150 -11.98 7.86 -3.74
C ILE A 150 -11.64 7.12 -2.45
N ALA A 151 -10.67 6.22 -2.46
CA ALA A 151 -10.23 5.52 -1.24
C ALA A 151 -9.69 6.48 -0.19
N GLY A 152 -8.80 7.40 -0.58
CA GLY A 152 -8.19 8.35 0.36
C GLY A 152 -9.25 9.23 1.05
N ARG A 153 -10.21 9.76 0.29
CA ARG A 153 -11.29 10.58 0.84
C ARG A 153 -12.25 9.77 1.71
N ALA A 154 -12.63 8.56 1.29
CA ALA A 154 -13.46 7.67 2.09
C ALA A 154 -12.78 7.31 3.42
N GLY A 155 -11.47 7.05 3.42
CA GLY A 155 -10.70 6.77 4.61
C GLY A 155 -10.61 7.97 5.56
N ILE A 156 -10.41 9.19 5.05
CA ILE A 156 -10.45 10.42 5.85
C ILE A 156 -11.85 10.61 6.45
N ALA A 157 -12.90 10.50 5.63
CA ALA A 157 -14.28 10.64 6.07
C ALA A 157 -14.65 9.62 7.15
N LEU A 158 -14.23 8.35 6.98
CA LEU A 158 -14.46 7.31 7.99
C LEU A 158 -13.82 7.70 9.32
N HIS A 159 -12.51 8.01 9.33
CA HIS A 159 -11.77 8.30 10.56
C HIS A 159 -12.15 9.68 11.18
N ALA A 160 -12.84 10.54 10.46
CA ALA A 160 -13.42 11.76 11.00
C ALA A 160 -14.77 11.52 11.72
N THR A 161 -15.43 10.39 11.46
CA THR A 161 -16.80 10.13 11.94
C THR A 161 -16.90 8.96 12.92
N VAL A 162 -15.80 8.23 13.17
CA VAL A 162 -15.76 7.13 14.13
C VAL A 162 -14.60 7.28 15.09
N SER A 163 -14.73 6.71 16.30
CA SER A 163 -13.70 6.75 17.33
C SER A 163 -12.57 5.73 17.10
N ASP A 164 -12.88 4.65 16.37
CA ASP A 164 -11.94 3.53 16.17
C ASP A 164 -11.03 3.76 14.96
N TYR A 165 -9.78 3.34 15.09
CA TYR A 165 -8.86 3.21 13.96
C TYR A 165 -9.14 1.91 13.21
N HIS A 166 -9.75 2.03 12.02
CA HIS A 166 -10.08 0.89 11.17
C HIS A 166 -8.93 0.51 10.22
N THR A 167 -8.86 -0.79 9.90
CA THR A 167 -7.96 -1.32 8.87
C THR A 167 -8.30 -0.76 7.49
N SER A 168 -7.33 -0.75 6.58
CA SER A 168 -7.45 -0.17 5.24
C SER A 168 -8.57 -0.77 4.41
N GLY A 169 -8.84 -2.08 4.58
CA GLY A 169 -9.94 -2.77 3.89
C GLY A 169 -11.31 -2.13 4.07
N ALA A 170 -11.54 -1.42 5.20
CA ALA A 170 -12.81 -0.77 5.48
C ALA A 170 -13.17 0.36 4.50
N TRP A 171 -12.18 1.01 3.91
CA TRP A 171 -12.37 2.20 3.09
C TRP A 171 -11.70 2.09 1.71
N ASN A 172 -10.62 1.32 1.54
CA ASN A 172 -10.03 1.11 0.22
C ASN A 172 -10.96 0.32 -0.72
N ALA A 173 -11.92 -0.45 -0.17
CA ALA A 173 -13.00 -1.07 -0.91
C ALA A 173 -13.80 -0.08 -1.79
N LEU A 174 -13.99 1.18 -1.33
CA LEU A 174 -14.68 2.20 -2.10
C LEU A 174 -13.83 2.68 -3.29
N GLY A 175 -12.50 2.76 -3.14
CA GLY A 175 -11.60 3.01 -4.25
C GLY A 175 -11.63 1.89 -5.30
N VAL A 176 -11.72 0.65 -4.85
CA VAL A 176 -11.88 -0.52 -5.74
C VAL A 176 -13.20 -0.43 -6.52
N VAL A 177 -14.30 -0.04 -5.85
CA VAL A 177 -15.58 0.24 -6.54
C VAL A 177 -15.38 1.29 -7.63
N ALA A 178 -14.68 2.38 -7.35
CA ALA A 178 -14.48 3.45 -8.30
C ALA A 178 -13.69 3.00 -9.55
N VAL A 179 -12.60 2.22 -9.35
CA VAL A 179 -11.86 1.59 -10.46
C VAL A 179 -12.78 0.68 -11.27
N ALA A 180 -13.54 -0.18 -10.61
CA ALA A 180 -14.45 -1.12 -11.26
C ALA A 180 -15.57 -0.39 -12.01
N ALA A 181 -16.19 0.62 -11.40
CA ALA A 181 -17.26 1.42 -12.03
C ALA A 181 -16.79 2.10 -13.31
N ARG A 182 -15.59 2.69 -13.29
CA ARG A 182 -14.99 3.33 -14.46
C ARG A 182 -14.72 2.31 -15.57
N LEU A 183 -14.01 1.23 -15.27
CA LEU A 183 -13.60 0.26 -16.29
C LEU A 183 -14.76 -0.59 -16.81
N ARG A 184 -15.79 -0.85 -16.00
CA ARG A 184 -17.01 -1.55 -16.40
C ARG A 184 -18.10 -0.62 -16.95
N ARG A 185 -17.86 0.71 -16.95
CA ARG A 185 -18.80 1.73 -17.42
C ARG A 185 -20.16 1.67 -16.73
N LEU A 186 -20.15 1.59 -15.41
CA LEU A 186 -21.39 1.65 -14.63
C LEU A 186 -22.11 2.98 -14.83
N ARG A 187 -23.43 2.98 -14.61
CA ARG A 187 -24.24 4.21 -14.58
C ARG A 187 -24.10 4.88 -13.21
N ASP A 188 -24.53 6.13 -13.10
CA ASP A 188 -24.50 6.93 -11.87
C ASP A 188 -25.23 6.24 -10.72
N ASP A 189 -26.44 5.71 -11.00
CA ASP A 189 -27.23 4.97 -10.02
C ASP A 189 -26.49 3.70 -9.55
N GLN A 190 -25.88 2.96 -10.46
CA GLN A 190 -25.12 1.75 -10.15
C GLN A 190 -23.85 2.06 -9.33
N LEU A 191 -23.12 3.14 -9.66
CA LEU A 191 -21.96 3.58 -8.87
C LEU A 191 -22.38 3.88 -7.42
N ARG A 192 -23.49 4.65 -7.25
CA ARG A 192 -24.03 4.97 -5.94
C ARG A 192 -24.39 3.72 -5.14
N GLN A 193 -25.08 2.75 -5.75
CA GLN A 193 -25.42 1.47 -5.11
C GLN A 193 -24.16 0.70 -4.74
N ALA A 194 -23.17 0.59 -5.65
CA ALA A 194 -21.93 -0.13 -5.42
C ALA A 194 -21.14 0.43 -4.24
N LEU A 195 -21.03 1.75 -4.12
CA LEU A 195 -20.36 2.41 -2.98
C LEU A 195 -21.06 2.06 -1.65
N GLY A 196 -22.39 2.10 -1.62
CA GLY A 196 -23.16 1.75 -0.43
C GLY A 196 -23.04 0.28 -0.05
N ILE A 197 -23.06 -0.64 -1.03
CA ILE A 197 -22.87 -2.07 -0.81
C ILE A 197 -21.47 -2.33 -0.25
N ALA A 198 -20.44 -1.75 -0.87
CA ALA A 198 -19.04 -1.93 -0.44
C ALA A 198 -18.80 -1.41 0.97
N GLU A 199 -19.32 -0.23 1.30
CA GLU A 199 -19.18 0.33 2.64
C GLU A 199 -19.90 -0.52 3.70
N TYR A 200 -21.10 -1.00 3.40
CA TYR A 200 -21.87 -1.83 4.33
C TYR A 200 -21.22 -3.18 4.59
N HIS A 201 -20.68 -3.83 3.56
CA HIS A 201 -20.02 -5.13 3.65
C HIS A 201 -18.51 -5.05 3.93
N GLY A 202 -17.92 -3.87 3.87
CA GLY A 202 -16.48 -3.68 4.08
C GLY A 202 -16.01 -4.15 5.46
N PRO A 203 -14.78 -4.67 5.57
CA PRO A 203 -14.25 -5.19 6.82
C PRO A 203 -13.93 -4.02 7.78
N ARG A 204 -14.88 -3.62 8.61
CA ARG A 204 -14.66 -2.60 9.64
C ARG A 204 -13.92 -3.16 10.85
N SER A 205 -12.74 -3.71 10.60
CA SER A 205 -11.87 -4.26 11.63
C SER A 205 -11.05 -3.17 12.31
N GLN A 206 -10.83 -3.33 13.62
CA GLN A 206 -10.00 -2.42 14.41
C GLN A 206 -8.52 -2.71 14.16
N MET A 207 -7.77 -1.73 13.65
CA MET A 207 -6.35 -1.90 13.34
C MET A 207 -5.50 -2.26 14.58
N MET A 208 -5.85 -1.72 15.74
CA MET A 208 -5.07 -1.97 16.97
C MET A 208 -5.11 -3.43 17.42
N ARG A 209 -6.08 -4.24 16.94
CA ARG A 209 -6.10 -5.70 17.19
C ARG A 209 -4.98 -6.40 16.44
N GLU A 210 -4.69 -5.98 15.22
CA GLU A 210 -3.59 -6.52 14.41
C GLU A 210 -2.23 -6.06 14.95
N ILE A 211 -2.12 -4.77 15.33
CA ILE A 211 -0.89 -4.25 15.95
C ILE A 211 -0.53 -5.02 17.23
N ALA A 212 -1.53 -5.36 18.06
CA ALA A 212 -1.31 -6.11 19.30
C ALA A 212 -1.04 -7.61 19.05
N ASN A 213 -1.49 -8.16 17.93
CA ASN A 213 -1.36 -9.57 17.56
C ASN A 213 -1.01 -9.69 16.07
N PRO A 214 0.23 -9.38 15.68
CA PRO A 214 0.63 -9.39 14.27
C PRO A 214 0.45 -10.78 13.64
N THR A 215 -0.35 -10.83 12.56
CA THR A 215 -0.72 -12.03 11.83
C THR A 215 -0.76 -11.78 10.32
N MET A 216 -1.15 -12.79 9.53
CA MET A 216 -1.36 -12.66 8.08
C MET A 216 -2.60 -11.82 7.71
N LEU A 217 -3.38 -11.33 8.68
CA LEU A 217 -4.54 -10.46 8.43
C LEU A 217 -4.15 -9.08 7.93
N HIS A 218 -3.06 -8.52 8.49
CA HIS A 218 -2.57 -7.18 8.18
C HIS A 218 -3.69 -6.12 8.14
N ASP A 219 -3.74 -5.31 7.08
CA ASP A 219 -4.71 -4.22 6.90
C ASP A 219 -6.07 -4.69 6.32
N GLY A 220 -6.25 -6.00 6.07
CA GLY A 220 -7.49 -6.54 5.52
C GLY A 220 -7.80 -6.10 4.10
N SER A 221 -6.80 -5.61 3.36
CA SER A 221 -6.97 -5.06 2.01
C SER A 221 -7.44 -6.10 1.00
N GLY A 222 -7.05 -7.38 1.19
CA GLY A 222 -7.54 -8.47 0.35
C GLY A 222 -9.06 -8.59 0.39
N ILE A 223 -9.65 -8.62 1.58
CA ILE A 223 -11.12 -8.67 1.75
C ILE A 223 -11.76 -7.37 1.26
N GLY A 224 -11.16 -6.21 1.53
CA GLY A 224 -11.63 -4.92 0.99
C GLY A 224 -11.72 -4.94 -0.54
N THR A 225 -10.70 -5.50 -1.21
CA THR A 225 -10.65 -5.64 -2.67
C THR A 225 -11.74 -6.60 -3.18
N LEU A 226 -11.91 -7.75 -2.54
CA LEU A 226 -12.97 -8.72 -2.85
C LEU A 226 -14.36 -8.07 -2.77
N ILE A 227 -14.62 -7.34 -1.68
CA ILE A 227 -15.91 -6.68 -1.42
C ILE A 227 -16.16 -5.57 -2.45
N GLY A 228 -15.17 -4.73 -2.74
CA GLY A 228 -15.31 -3.64 -3.71
C GLY A 228 -15.68 -4.12 -5.11
N LEU A 229 -14.99 -5.16 -5.61
CA LEU A 229 -15.29 -5.78 -6.91
C LEU A 229 -16.65 -6.49 -6.91
N SER A 230 -16.98 -7.21 -5.82
CA SER A 230 -18.28 -7.88 -5.69
C SER A 230 -19.42 -6.87 -5.67
N ALA A 231 -19.26 -5.74 -4.97
CA ALA A 231 -20.24 -4.66 -4.90
C ALA A 231 -20.52 -4.05 -6.29
N ALA A 232 -19.47 -3.84 -7.09
CA ALA A 232 -19.61 -3.31 -8.45
C ALA A 232 -20.43 -4.28 -9.33
N VAL A 233 -20.15 -5.60 -9.26
CA VAL A 233 -20.88 -6.62 -10.03
C VAL A 233 -22.33 -6.73 -9.55
N LEU A 234 -22.59 -6.70 -8.24
CA LEU A 234 -23.93 -6.71 -7.67
C LEU A 234 -24.77 -5.52 -8.16
N ALA A 235 -24.21 -4.31 -8.08
CA ALA A 235 -24.88 -3.09 -8.52
C ALA A 235 -25.13 -3.09 -10.05
N GLU A 236 -24.17 -3.57 -10.84
CA GLU A 236 -24.34 -3.74 -12.28
C GLU A 236 -25.55 -4.63 -12.63
N ARG A 237 -25.83 -5.62 -11.79
CA ARG A 237 -26.96 -6.54 -11.90
C ARG A 237 -28.26 -6.02 -11.28
N GLY A 238 -28.26 -4.80 -10.72
CA GLY A 238 -29.45 -4.16 -10.15
C GLY A 238 -29.67 -4.42 -8.66
N PHE A 239 -28.66 -4.99 -7.95
CA PHE A 239 -28.74 -5.10 -6.49
C PHE A 239 -28.61 -3.70 -5.87
N THR A 240 -29.44 -3.41 -4.87
CA THR A 240 -29.50 -2.11 -4.20
C THR A 240 -28.76 -2.13 -2.86
N GLY A 241 -28.09 -1.02 -2.53
CA GLY A 241 -27.40 -0.80 -1.26
C GLY A 241 -27.96 0.38 -0.48
N ALA A 242 -27.59 0.47 0.79
CA ALA A 242 -27.82 1.68 1.57
C ALA A 242 -26.88 2.80 1.04
N PRO A 243 -27.24 4.09 1.22
CA PRO A 243 -26.30 5.18 0.90
C PRO A 243 -24.98 5.05 1.67
N ALA A 244 -23.86 5.26 0.97
CA ALA A 244 -22.53 5.26 1.63
C ALA A 244 -22.42 6.49 2.54
N ILE A 245 -22.34 6.25 3.85
CA ILE A 245 -22.32 7.34 4.85
C ILE A 245 -21.04 8.16 4.79
N THR A 246 -19.90 7.55 4.44
CA THR A 246 -18.62 8.26 4.25
C THR A 246 -18.57 9.11 2.96
N VAL A 247 -19.61 9.03 2.13
CA VAL A 247 -19.75 9.80 0.88
C VAL A 247 -20.90 10.80 0.95
N GLU A 248 -22.07 10.38 1.44
CA GLU A 248 -23.32 11.12 1.25
C GLU A 248 -23.80 11.88 2.50
N GLN A 249 -23.27 11.56 3.70
CA GLN A 249 -23.67 12.31 4.90
C GLN A 249 -23.16 13.75 4.88
N PRO A 250 -23.94 14.71 5.39
CA PRO A 250 -23.56 16.12 5.40
C PRO A 250 -22.23 16.40 6.13
N GLU A 251 -21.95 15.66 7.18
CA GLU A 251 -20.74 15.80 8.00
C GLU A 251 -19.44 15.53 7.22
N VAL A 252 -19.51 14.67 6.23
CA VAL A 252 -18.33 14.27 5.41
C VAL A 252 -18.19 15.10 4.14
N ALA A 253 -19.18 15.92 3.80
CA ALA A 253 -19.16 16.75 2.58
C ALA A 253 -17.88 17.59 2.40
N PRO A 254 -17.25 18.15 3.47
CA PRO A 254 -15.98 18.88 3.33
C PRO A 254 -14.85 18.06 2.72
N HIS A 255 -14.82 16.75 2.95
CA HIS A 255 -13.76 15.87 2.42
C HIS A 255 -13.90 15.59 0.91
N TRP A 256 -15.01 15.99 0.31
CA TRP A 256 -15.33 15.76 -1.11
C TRP A 256 -15.39 17.05 -1.95
N GLN A 257 -15.31 18.24 -1.32
CA GLN A 257 -15.50 19.53 -2.00
C GLN A 257 -14.40 19.83 -3.01
N ASP A 258 -13.16 19.41 -2.75
CA ASP A 258 -11.98 19.65 -3.56
C ASP A 258 -11.62 18.47 -4.48
N LEU A 259 -12.55 17.52 -4.70
CA LEU A 259 -12.36 16.39 -5.60
C LEU A 259 -12.02 16.87 -7.03
N GLY A 260 -10.85 16.44 -7.52
CA GLY A 260 -10.32 16.86 -8.82
C GLY A 260 -9.60 18.21 -8.84
N ALA A 261 -9.45 18.86 -7.66
CA ALA A 261 -8.65 20.07 -7.47
C ALA A 261 -7.45 19.81 -6.52
N PHE A 262 -7.66 19.14 -5.40
CA PHE A 262 -6.61 18.60 -4.53
C PHE A 262 -6.45 17.10 -4.80
N TRP A 263 -5.21 16.64 -4.92
CA TRP A 263 -4.89 15.28 -5.38
C TRP A 263 -4.26 14.45 -4.26
N GLN A 264 -5.05 13.54 -3.69
CA GLN A 264 -4.61 12.63 -2.61
C GLN A 264 -3.45 11.73 -3.06
N VAL A 265 -3.42 11.35 -4.34
CA VAL A 265 -2.37 10.51 -4.92
C VAL A 265 -0.99 11.14 -4.83
N LEU A 266 -0.87 12.48 -4.86
CA LEU A 266 0.40 13.20 -4.71
C LEU A 266 0.94 13.19 -3.28
N HIS A 267 0.12 12.81 -2.30
CA HIS A 267 0.47 12.80 -0.89
C HIS A 267 0.65 11.39 -0.31
N GLN A 268 0.73 10.38 -1.18
CA GLN A 268 1.11 9.03 -0.77
C GLN A 268 2.59 9.00 -0.38
N TYR A 269 2.94 8.15 0.60
CA TYR A 269 4.33 7.83 0.88
C TYR A 269 4.69 6.48 0.25
N VAL A 270 5.91 6.34 -0.24
CA VAL A 270 6.52 5.07 -0.63
C VAL A 270 7.38 4.59 0.53
N LYS A 271 7.22 3.34 0.96
CA LYS A 271 8.03 2.77 2.05
C LYS A 271 9.41 2.35 1.55
N PRO A 272 10.51 2.87 2.12
CA PRO A 272 11.86 2.37 1.80
C PRO A 272 12.11 0.94 2.29
N TYR A 273 11.37 0.48 3.30
CA TYR A 273 11.56 -0.81 3.98
C TYR A 273 10.25 -1.58 4.07
N PRO A 274 10.26 -2.95 3.99
CA PRO A 274 9.06 -3.78 4.12
C PRO A 274 8.68 -4.00 5.59
N ILE A 275 8.50 -2.92 6.32
CA ILE A 275 8.27 -2.83 7.76
C ILE A 275 7.15 -1.83 8.02
N CYS A 276 6.43 -1.99 9.11
CA CYS A 276 5.44 -1.04 9.58
C CYS A 276 5.99 0.41 9.56
N ARG A 277 5.24 1.33 8.98
CA ARG A 277 5.62 2.75 8.81
C ARG A 277 6.09 3.40 10.12
N TRP A 278 5.61 2.92 11.25
CA TRP A 278 5.93 3.50 12.56
C TRP A 278 7.38 3.30 12.98
N ALA A 279 8.09 2.30 12.42
CA ALA A 279 9.51 2.08 12.70
C ALA A 279 10.45 2.91 11.79
N HIS A 280 9.96 3.45 10.66
CA HIS A 280 10.83 4.02 9.63
C HIS A 280 11.68 5.20 10.09
N ALA A 281 11.13 6.09 10.93
CA ALA A 281 11.87 7.24 11.45
C ALA A 281 13.11 6.80 12.25
N ALA A 282 12.97 5.76 13.07
CA ALA A 282 14.07 5.20 13.84
C ALA A 282 15.13 4.52 12.95
N ILE A 283 14.69 3.81 11.90
CA ILE A 283 15.59 3.20 10.92
C ILE A 283 16.37 4.31 10.17
N ASP A 284 15.69 5.35 9.71
CA ASP A 284 16.31 6.47 8.99
C ASP A 284 17.30 7.24 9.86
N ALA A 285 16.97 7.46 11.14
CA ALA A 285 17.86 8.07 12.13
C ALA A 285 19.12 7.22 12.36
N THR A 286 18.94 5.90 12.57
CA THR A 286 20.04 4.93 12.73
C THR A 286 20.92 4.90 11.47
N ARG A 287 20.32 4.86 10.29
CA ARG A 287 21.02 4.89 9.01
C ARG A 287 21.90 6.12 8.89
N ALA A 288 21.35 7.29 9.23
CA ALA A 288 22.10 8.56 9.15
C ALA A 288 23.32 8.54 10.06
N LEU A 289 23.19 8.07 11.30
CA LEU A 289 24.30 7.97 12.25
C LEU A 289 25.36 6.95 11.81
N CYS A 290 24.94 5.74 11.41
CA CYS A 290 25.86 4.71 10.93
C CYS A 290 26.69 5.17 9.73
N HIS A 291 26.05 5.84 8.77
CA HIS A 291 26.73 6.36 7.58
C HIS A 291 27.68 7.54 7.93
N ALA A 292 27.20 8.51 8.71
CA ALA A 292 27.99 9.70 9.05
C ALA A 292 29.26 9.38 9.85
N HIS A 293 29.20 8.33 10.66
CA HIS A 293 30.30 7.96 11.56
C HIS A 293 30.97 6.63 11.18
N HIS A 294 30.60 6.04 10.03
CA HIS A 294 31.16 4.77 9.52
C HIS A 294 31.13 3.65 10.54
N LEU A 295 29.99 3.51 11.29
CA LEU A 295 29.86 2.52 12.36
C LEU A 295 29.62 1.12 11.80
N ALA A 296 30.44 0.18 12.26
CA ALA A 296 30.15 -1.26 12.16
C ALA A 296 29.35 -1.75 13.38
N PRO A 297 28.64 -2.89 13.29
CA PRO A 297 27.90 -3.45 14.45
C PRO A 297 28.74 -3.62 15.71
N ALA A 298 30.03 -3.95 15.58
CA ALA A 298 30.97 -4.13 16.70
C ALA A 298 31.31 -2.81 17.42
N ASP A 299 31.13 -1.67 16.75
CA ASP A 299 31.41 -0.35 17.33
C ASP A 299 30.27 0.14 18.22
N ILE A 300 29.13 -0.56 18.26
CA ILE A 300 27.91 -0.14 18.95
C ILE A 300 27.72 -0.95 20.23
N SER A 301 27.74 -0.27 21.37
CA SER A 301 27.46 -0.88 22.66
C SER A 301 26.00 -0.78 23.08
N HIS A 302 25.33 0.33 22.74
CA HIS A 302 23.91 0.54 23.06
C HIS A 302 23.25 1.48 22.06
N VAL A 303 21.95 1.28 21.82
CA VAL A 303 21.10 2.14 21.00
C VAL A 303 19.85 2.49 21.78
N GLU A 304 19.59 3.78 22.01
CA GLU A 304 18.35 4.28 22.57
C GLU A 304 17.52 4.90 21.45
N VAL A 305 16.28 4.43 21.29
CA VAL A 305 15.32 4.95 20.33
C VAL A 305 14.18 5.62 21.07
N ASN A 306 14.00 6.91 20.86
CA ASN A 306 12.86 7.67 21.35
C ASN A 306 11.83 7.86 20.21
N SER A 307 10.61 7.39 20.39
CA SER A 307 9.56 7.45 19.37
C SER A 307 8.19 7.75 19.99
N PHE A 308 7.16 7.84 19.15
CA PHE A 308 5.79 8.06 19.64
C PHE A 308 5.20 6.78 20.22
N HIS A 309 4.14 6.93 21.03
CA HIS A 309 3.52 5.85 21.81
C HIS A 309 3.31 4.56 21.02
N TYR A 310 2.59 4.64 19.88
CA TYR A 310 2.28 3.43 19.12
C TYR A 310 3.51 2.74 18.49
N ALA A 311 4.55 3.49 18.15
CA ALA A 311 5.81 2.90 17.69
C ALA A 311 6.57 2.22 18.81
N ALA A 312 6.54 2.79 20.02
CA ALA A 312 7.17 2.24 21.20
C ALA A 312 6.46 0.99 21.74
N THR A 313 5.20 0.75 21.35
CA THR A 313 4.39 -0.41 21.78
C THR A 313 4.30 -1.52 20.71
N LEU A 314 5.05 -1.41 19.62
CA LEU A 314 5.17 -2.49 18.64
C LEU A 314 5.81 -3.74 19.29
N PHE A 315 5.66 -4.89 18.61
CA PHE A 315 6.18 -6.17 19.12
C PHE A 315 7.62 -6.03 19.61
N ASP A 316 7.84 -6.47 20.85
CA ASP A 316 9.11 -6.40 21.53
C ASP A 316 9.68 -7.82 21.74
N GLY A 317 10.84 -8.09 21.20
CA GLY A 317 11.48 -9.39 21.25
C GLY A 317 11.97 -9.88 19.89
N MET A 318 12.62 -11.05 19.87
CA MET A 318 13.00 -11.71 18.61
C MET A 318 11.74 -12.29 17.95
N PRO A 319 11.41 -11.89 16.73
CA PRO A 319 10.20 -12.38 16.05
C PRO A 319 10.37 -13.83 15.59
N ASP A 320 9.31 -14.61 15.71
CA ASP A 320 9.20 -15.99 15.22
C ASP A 320 8.37 -16.09 13.92
N THR A 321 7.78 -14.98 13.48
CA THR A 321 7.01 -14.89 12.25
C THR A 321 7.35 -13.61 11.49
N THR A 322 7.14 -13.64 10.17
CA THR A 322 7.29 -12.44 9.30
C THR A 322 6.43 -11.29 9.79
N SER A 323 5.17 -11.55 10.17
CA SER A 323 4.28 -10.50 10.66
C SER A 323 4.81 -9.83 11.93
N LYS A 324 5.33 -10.59 12.90
CA LYS A 324 5.96 -10.00 14.11
C LYS A 324 7.22 -9.21 13.74
N ALA A 325 8.03 -9.68 12.79
CA ALA A 325 9.22 -8.94 12.31
C ALA A 325 8.84 -7.59 11.70
N GLN A 326 7.79 -7.56 10.90
CA GLN A 326 7.28 -6.34 10.26
C GLN A 326 6.71 -5.33 11.25
N TYR A 327 6.17 -5.79 12.37
CA TYR A 327 5.63 -4.95 13.44
C TYR A 327 6.55 -4.82 14.64
N SER A 328 7.88 -4.96 14.47
CA SER A 328 8.88 -4.77 15.53
C SER A 328 9.86 -3.64 15.18
N LEU A 329 9.82 -2.54 15.94
CA LEU A 329 10.76 -1.43 15.78
C LEU A 329 12.19 -1.86 16.16
N ARG A 330 12.34 -2.56 17.28
CA ARG A 330 13.66 -3.01 17.76
C ARG A 330 14.33 -3.95 16.77
N PHE A 331 13.59 -4.95 16.28
CA PHE A 331 14.08 -5.90 15.29
C PHE A 331 14.48 -5.21 13.99
N ALA A 332 13.67 -4.25 13.51
CA ALA A 332 13.96 -3.52 12.30
C ALA A 332 15.24 -2.67 12.40
N VAL A 333 15.46 -2.00 13.54
CA VAL A 333 16.69 -1.24 13.80
C VAL A 333 17.90 -2.18 13.93
N ALA A 334 17.77 -3.30 14.64
CA ALA A 334 18.82 -4.30 14.77
C ALA A 334 19.22 -4.88 13.41
N THR A 335 18.24 -5.28 12.61
CA THR A 335 18.43 -5.80 11.25
C THR A 335 19.16 -4.79 10.37
N PHE A 336 18.74 -3.53 10.42
CA PHE A 336 19.41 -2.48 9.63
C PHE A 336 20.88 -2.29 10.06
N ILE A 337 21.17 -2.26 11.36
CA ILE A 337 22.55 -2.11 11.86
C ILE A 337 23.44 -3.26 11.36
N VAL A 338 22.94 -4.50 11.43
CA VAL A 338 23.71 -5.70 11.08
C VAL A 338 23.92 -5.83 9.57
N HIS A 339 22.88 -5.56 8.76
CA HIS A 339 22.89 -5.85 7.33
C HIS A 339 22.98 -4.61 6.42
N GLY A 340 22.81 -3.39 6.98
CA GLY A 340 22.78 -2.14 6.20
C GLY A 340 21.51 -1.95 5.37
N ARG A 341 20.61 -2.94 5.37
CA ARG A 341 19.33 -2.94 4.63
C ARG A 341 18.32 -3.88 5.29
N ILE A 342 17.04 -3.80 4.87
CA ILE A 342 16.00 -4.72 5.30
C ILE A 342 15.30 -5.27 4.04
N GLY A 343 15.55 -6.53 3.71
CA GLY A 343 14.90 -7.26 2.63
C GLY A 343 14.04 -8.42 3.15
N LEU A 344 13.33 -9.11 2.26
CA LEU A 344 12.49 -10.26 2.62
C LEU A 344 13.28 -11.35 3.34
N GLU A 345 14.52 -11.60 2.93
CA GLU A 345 15.41 -12.61 3.51
C GLU A 345 15.74 -12.35 4.98
N HIS A 346 15.66 -11.09 5.43
CA HIS A 346 15.94 -10.72 6.83
C HIS A 346 14.71 -10.85 7.74
N ILE A 347 13.51 -10.74 7.17
CA ILE A 347 12.24 -10.71 7.93
C ILE A 347 11.45 -12.02 7.80
N SER A 348 12.03 -13.04 7.17
CA SER A 348 11.38 -14.33 6.97
C SER A 348 12.37 -15.48 7.01
N GLY A 349 11.88 -16.69 7.26
CA GLY A 349 12.69 -17.90 7.24
C GLY A 349 13.91 -17.81 8.16
N GLY A 350 15.10 -18.12 7.66
CA GLY A 350 16.34 -18.09 8.42
C GLY A 350 16.76 -16.71 8.95
N GLY A 351 16.23 -15.61 8.36
CA GLY A 351 16.48 -14.26 8.88
C GLY A 351 15.90 -14.02 10.27
N LEU A 352 14.85 -14.76 10.63
CA LEU A 352 14.25 -14.71 11.98
C LEU A 352 15.10 -15.44 13.05
N GLU A 353 16.10 -16.20 12.61
CA GLU A 353 17.01 -16.97 13.50
C GLU A 353 18.44 -16.36 13.50
N ASP A 354 18.63 -15.15 12.96
CA ASP A 354 19.94 -14.51 12.85
C ASP A 354 20.48 -14.12 14.22
N ALA A 355 21.54 -14.81 14.62
CA ALA A 355 22.18 -14.61 15.94
C ALA A 355 22.82 -13.21 16.09
N ALA A 356 23.30 -12.61 14.98
CA ALA A 356 23.89 -11.27 15.03
C ALA A 356 22.79 -10.21 15.22
N VAL A 357 21.63 -10.40 14.60
CA VAL A 357 20.45 -9.55 14.81
C VAL A 357 19.93 -9.70 16.24
N ALA A 358 19.86 -10.93 16.76
CA ALA A 358 19.42 -11.20 18.13
C ALA A 358 20.35 -10.54 19.18
N ASP A 359 21.68 -10.61 18.96
CA ASP A 359 22.66 -9.94 19.81
C ASP A 359 22.50 -8.40 19.75
N MET A 360 22.40 -7.84 18.56
CA MET A 360 22.18 -6.40 18.39
C MET A 360 20.84 -5.95 19.00
N LEU A 361 19.77 -6.72 18.83
CA LEU A 361 18.47 -6.43 19.43
C LEU A 361 18.54 -6.30 20.95
N SER A 362 19.39 -7.12 21.62
CA SER A 362 19.60 -7.05 23.06
C SER A 362 20.20 -5.71 23.54
N ARG A 363 20.85 -4.98 22.65
CA ARG A 363 21.50 -3.68 22.91
C ARG A 363 20.58 -2.48 22.59
N ILE A 364 19.35 -2.71 22.12
CA ILE A 364 18.42 -1.64 21.72
C ILE A 364 17.34 -1.45 22.79
N THR A 365 17.15 -0.22 23.21
CA THR A 365 16.04 0.21 24.09
C THR A 365 15.12 1.15 23.32
N VAL A 366 13.81 0.95 23.41
CA VAL A 366 12.81 1.83 22.82
C VAL A 366 12.01 2.50 23.92
N VAL A 367 11.89 3.84 23.86
CA VAL A 367 11.22 4.64 24.87
C VAL A 367 10.16 5.54 24.20
N GLU A 368 9.00 5.67 24.84
CA GLU A 368 8.02 6.67 24.41
C GLU A 368 8.52 8.09 24.71
N SER A 369 8.55 8.93 23.70
CA SER A 369 8.76 10.36 23.80
C SER A 369 7.43 11.11 23.68
N LYS A 370 7.01 11.83 24.73
CA LYS A 370 5.81 12.68 24.70
C LYS A 370 5.86 13.71 23.56
N ARG A 371 7.06 14.21 23.23
CA ARG A 371 7.30 15.14 22.14
C ARG A 371 6.91 14.53 20.79
N HIS A 372 7.29 13.27 20.54
CA HIS A 372 6.95 12.56 19.31
C HIS A 372 5.48 12.10 19.31
N SER A 373 4.95 11.67 20.45
CA SER A 373 3.54 11.30 20.60
C SER A 373 2.61 12.47 20.28
N ALA A 374 2.95 13.70 20.67
CA ALA A 374 2.17 14.89 20.37
C ALA A 374 2.12 15.25 18.86
N ARG A 375 3.06 14.75 18.05
CA ARG A 375 3.11 14.97 16.59
C ARG A 375 2.36 13.90 15.80
N PHE A 376 1.96 12.81 16.43
CA PHE A 376 1.14 11.77 15.80
C PHE A 376 -0.35 12.18 15.82
N PRO A 377 -1.14 11.95 14.77
CA PRO A 377 -0.84 11.21 13.54
C PRO A 377 -0.27 12.05 12.38
N ALA A 378 -0.05 13.36 12.56
CA ALA A 378 0.39 14.24 11.48
C ALA A 378 1.79 13.86 10.94
N GLY A 379 2.68 13.36 11.80
CA GLY A 379 3.99 12.89 11.40
C GLY A 379 4.44 11.63 12.15
N ARG A 380 5.49 10.97 11.62
CA ARG A 380 6.16 9.80 12.24
C ARG A 380 7.59 10.21 12.54
N TRP A 381 7.82 10.54 13.81
CA TRP A 381 9.08 11.09 14.27
C TRP A 381 9.76 10.15 15.26
N ALA A 382 11.09 10.11 15.21
CA ALA A 382 11.93 9.46 16.21
C ALA A 382 13.23 10.25 16.35
N ASP A 383 13.94 10.05 17.45
CA ASP A 383 15.35 10.34 17.60
C ASP A 383 16.08 9.12 18.14
N VAL A 384 17.35 8.99 17.77
CA VAL A 384 18.19 7.86 18.12
C VAL A 384 19.49 8.37 18.75
N ALA A 385 19.90 7.74 19.85
CA ALA A 385 21.23 7.92 20.43
C ALA A 385 21.98 6.60 20.37
N ILE A 386 23.16 6.58 19.74
CA ILE A 386 24.06 5.43 19.67
C ILE A 386 25.24 5.67 20.62
N THR A 387 25.41 4.79 21.61
CA THR A 387 26.62 4.72 22.43
C THR A 387 27.60 3.76 21.77
N THR A 388 28.77 4.25 21.43
CA THR A 388 29.83 3.44 20.83
C THR A 388 30.61 2.65 21.89
N SER A 389 31.34 1.63 21.48
CA SER A 389 32.19 0.79 22.39
C SER A 389 33.32 1.57 23.05
N ASP A 390 33.75 2.70 22.45
CA ASP A 390 34.70 3.64 23.05
C ASP A 390 34.06 4.71 23.96
N GLY A 391 32.73 4.64 24.18
CA GLY A 391 31.99 5.47 25.12
C GLY A 391 31.47 6.80 24.56
N ARG A 392 31.63 7.08 23.25
CA ARG A 392 31.02 8.28 22.62
C ARG A 392 29.52 8.10 22.50
N ILE A 393 28.77 9.19 22.63
CA ILE A 393 27.32 9.22 22.39
C ILE A 393 27.06 10.05 21.13
N LEU A 394 26.44 9.43 20.14
CA LEU A 394 26.08 10.02 18.84
C LEU A 394 24.57 10.15 18.78
N ALA A 395 24.07 11.37 18.57
CA ALA A 395 22.63 11.65 18.55
C ALA A 395 22.19 12.15 17.17
N SER A 396 21.04 11.62 16.68
CA SER A 396 20.48 11.98 15.37
C SER A 396 19.74 13.32 15.37
N GLY A 397 19.26 13.78 16.54
CA GLY A 397 18.17 14.76 16.59
C GLY A 397 16.85 14.16 16.08
N ASP A 398 15.83 15.02 15.94
CA ASP A 398 14.51 14.62 15.46
C ASP A 398 14.55 14.26 13.96
N VAL A 399 14.17 13.04 13.61
CA VAL A 399 14.07 12.53 12.23
C VAL A 399 12.63 12.20 11.91
N HIS A 400 12.14 12.66 10.76
CA HIS A 400 10.87 12.26 10.17
C HIS A 400 11.09 11.10 9.20
N ALA A 401 10.18 10.13 9.19
CA ALA A 401 10.25 9.00 8.28
C ALA A 401 10.22 9.46 6.81
N ARG A 402 11.23 9.15 6.02
CA ARG A 402 11.32 9.52 4.60
C ARG A 402 10.39 8.69 3.71
N GLY A 403 10.21 9.11 2.47
CA GLY A 403 9.34 8.51 1.46
C GLY A 403 7.97 9.18 1.34
N GLY A 404 7.60 10.08 2.26
CA GLY A 404 6.38 10.89 2.20
C GLY A 404 6.62 12.27 1.57
N PRO A 405 5.57 13.10 1.47
CA PRO A 405 5.66 14.42 0.82
C PRO A 405 6.71 15.34 1.41
N GLU A 406 7.01 15.21 2.69
CA GLU A 406 7.99 16.04 3.41
C GLU A 406 9.45 15.66 3.08
N ALA A 407 9.68 14.40 2.69
CA ALA A 407 10.98 13.87 2.31
C ALA A 407 10.77 12.72 1.30
N PRO A 408 10.34 13.03 0.06
CA PRO A 408 9.96 12.03 -0.92
C PRO A 408 11.18 11.21 -1.39
N LEU A 409 10.94 9.98 -1.81
CA LEU A 409 11.89 9.24 -2.62
C LEU A 409 11.91 9.84 -4.03
N THR A 410 13.10 9.91 -4.60
CA THR A 410 13.27 10.24 -6.01
C THR A 410 12.76 9.08 -6.89
N GLN A 411 12.46 9.37 -8.14
CA GLN A 411 12.08 8.34 -9.14
C GLN A 411 13.14 7.24 -9.23
N ALA A 412 14.41 7.62 -9.26
CA ALA A 412 15.52 6.66 -9.29
C ALA A 412 15.58 5.76 -8.04
N GLU A 413 15.25 6.29 -6.85
CA GLU A 413 15.17 5.48 -5.63
C GLU A 413 13.97 4.50 -5.66
N ILE A 414 12.83 4.91 -6.26
CA ILE A 414 11.69 4.01 -6.43
C ILE A 414 12.00 2.89 -7.43
N GLU A 415 12.66 3.22 -8.54
CA GLU A 415 13.11 2.22 -9.53
C GLU A 415 14.18 1.29 -8.93
N ALA A 416 15.13 1.80 -8.16
CA ALA A 416 16.12 0.99 -7.46
C ALA A 416 15.46 0.04 -6.45
N LYS A 417 14.51 0.53 -5.65
CA LYS A 417 13.70 -0.30 -4.76
C LYS A 417 12.94 -1.38 -5.53
N TYR A 418 12.27 -1.01 -6.63
CA TYR A 418 11.59 -1.98 -7.47
C TYR A 418 12.53 -3.09 -7.92
N MET A 419 13.71 -2.75 -8.46
CA MET A 419 14.70 -3.74 -8.91
C MET A 419 15.23 -4.59 -7.76
N GLU A 420 15.48 -4.02 -6.58
CA GLU A 420 15.91 -4.74 -5.38
C GLU A 420 14.91 -5.84 -4.97
N PHE A 421 13.61 -5.57 -5.09
CA PHE A 421 12.56 -6.52 -4.73
C PHE A 421 12.19 -7.49 -5.86
N ALA A 422 12.22 -7.03 -7.13
CA ALA A 422 11.74 -7.82 -8.26
C ALA A 422 12.82 -8.74 -8.85
N ALA A 423 14.06 -8.27 -9.01
CA ALA A 423 15.09 -9.01 -9.70
C ALA A 423 15.49 -10.34 -9.01
N PRO A 424 15.56 -10.46 -7.68
CA PRO A 424 15.83 -11.74 -7.02
C PRO A 424 14.78 -12.82 -7.30
N VAL A 425 13.52 -12.42 -7.56
CA VAL A 425 12.38 -13.33 -7.76
C VAL A 425 12.19 -13.70 -9.24
N LEU A 426 12.28 -12.72 -10.13
CA LEU A 426 11.95 -12.88 -11.56
C LEU A 426 13.18 -13.03 -12.46
N GLY A 427 14.37 -12.70 -11.96
CA GLY A 427 15.57 -12.46 -12.78
C GLY A 427 15.57 -11.05 -13.38
N GLN A 428 16.79 -10.57 -13.69
CA GLN A 428 17.05 -9.19 -14.13
C GLN A 428 16.20 -8.78 -15.35
N GLY A 429 16.22 -9.59 -16.41
CA GLY A 429 15.58 -9.23 -17.68
C GLY A 429 14.05 -9.09 -17.60
N ARG A 430 13.35 -9.97 -16.85
CA ARG A 430 11.90 -9.85 -16.69
C ARG A 430 11.55 -8.67 -15.77
N ALA A 431 12.35 -8.45 -14.72
CA ALA A 431 12.14 -7.29 -13.83
C ALA A 431 12.29 -5.98 -14.61
N GLU A 432 13.32 -5.84 -15.45
CA GLU A 432 13.50 -4.69 -16.35
C GLU A 432 12.34 -4.52 -17.33
N ALA A 433 11.90 -5.60 -17.98
CA ALA A 433 10.79 -5.55 -18.92
C ALA A 433 9.47 -5.05 -18.27
N ILE A 434 9.18 -5.48 -17.03
CA ILE A 434 8.01 -4.98 -16.27
C ILE A 434 8.18 -3.51 -15.91
N ARG A 435 9.36 -3.09 -15.42
CA ARG A 435 9.64 -1.68 -15.14
C ARG A 435 9.39 -0.83 -16.37
N ASP A 436 9.97 -1.20 -17.50
CA ASP A 436 9.89 -0.44 -18.75
C ASP A 436 8.45 -0.40 -19.28
N ALA A 437 7.70 -1.50 -19.17
CA ALA A 437 6.28 -1.54 -19.51
C ALA A 437 5.43 -0.62 -18.61
N VAL A 438 5.72 -0.55 -17.29
CA VAL A 438 5.05 0.43 -16.40
C VAL A 438 5.41 1.85 -16.78
N LEU A 439 6.68 2.12 -17.04
CA LEU A 439 7.15 3.48 -17.37
C LEU A 439 6.60 3.97 -18.73
N SER A 440 6.27 3.08 -19.65
CA SER A 440 5.66 3.43 -20.94
C SER A 440 4.15 3.66 -20.88
N LEU A 441 3.45 3.36 -19.78
CA LEU A 441 1.98 3.51 -19.68
C LEU A 441 1.48 4.95 -19.88
N SER A 442 2.32 5.96 -19.74
CA SER A 442 1.97 7.35 -20.06
C SER A 442 1.95 7.66 -21.55
N ASP A 443 2.51 6.79 -22.38
CA ASP A 443 2.56 6.96 -23.83
C ASP A 443 1.16 6.77 -24.42
N ARG A 444 0.80 7.61 -25.38
CA ARG A 444 -0.57 7.68 -25.92
C ARG A 444 -1.07 6.34 -26.49
N ASP A 445 -0.18 5.62 -27.15
CA ASP A 445 -0.51 4.39 -27.86
C ASP A 445 -0.18 3.13 -27.09
N SER A 446 0.27 3.26 -25.81
CA SER A 446 0.55 2.12 -24.94
C SER A 446 -0.73 1.39 -24.54
N LEU A 447 -0.61 0.06 -24.37
CA LEU A 447 -1.71 -0.78 -23.88
C LEU A 447 -1.34 -1.37 -22.54
N PHE A 448 -2.30 -1.43 -21.62
CA PHE A 448 -2.10 -2.08 -20.34
C PHE A 448 -1.88 -3.60 -20.49
N SER A 449 -2.38 -4.19 -21.60
CA SER A 449 -2.15 -5.60 -21.94
C SER A 449 -0.67 -5.96 -22.10
N ASP A 450 0.18 -5.03 -22.55
CA ASP A 450 1.61 -5.26 -22.72
C ASP A 450 2.30 -5.45 -21.36
N LEU A 451 1.91 -4.67 -20.36
CA LEU A 451 2.33 -4.85 -18.98
C LEU A 451 1.72 -6.13 -18.39
N SER A 452 0.39 -6.31 -18.49
CA SER A 452 -0.28 -7.41 -17.80
C SER A 452 0.17 -8.79 -18.28
N ALA A 453 0.57 -8.94 -19.55
CA ALA A 453 1.15 -10.16 -20.09
C ALA A 453 2.42 -10.61 -19.34
N LEU A 454 3.20 -9.66 -18.80
CA LEU A 454 4.42 -9.94 -18.04
C LEU A 454 4.14 -10.32 -16.58
N LEU A 455 2.91 -10.09 -16.08
CA LEU A 455 2.56 -10.25 -14.66
C LEU A 455 1.98 -11.63 -14.30
N TYR A 456 1.61 -12.46 -15.28
CA TYR A 456 0.87 -13.70 -14.98
C TYR A 456 1.73 -14.93 -14.81
N ASP A 457 2.85 -15.05 -15.52
CA ASP A 457 3.69 -16.23 -15.41
C ASP A 457 4.29 -16.35 -14.01
N PRO A 458 4.31 -17.57 -13.44
CA PRO A 458 4.97 -17.78 -12.15
C PRO A 458 6.46 -17.43 -12.24
N PRO A 459 7.09 -17.04 -11.12
CA PRO A 459 8.52 -16.85 -11.04
C PRO A 459 9.25 -18.17 -11.42
N VAL A 460 10.35 -18.06 -12.12
CA VAL A 460 11.26 -19.20 -12.29
C VAL A 460 11.97 -19.36 -10.95
N ILE A 461 11.44 -20.23 -10.08
CA ILE A 461 11.98 -20.51 -8.77
C ILE A 461 13.41 -21.07 -8.95
N THR A 462 14.39 -20.23 -8.75
CA THR A 462 15.75 -20.71 -8.50
C THR A 462 15.68 -21.48 -7.18
N ARG A 463 16.15 -22.72 -7.14
CA ARG A 463 16.03 -23.75 -6.06
C ARG A 463 16.46 -23.33 -4.64
N MET A 464 16.67 -22.06 -4.35
CA MET A 464 17.16 -21.57 -3.06
C MET A 464 16.09 -21.42 -1.96
N LEU A 465 14.79 -21.52 -2.27
CA LEU A 465 13.71 -21.33 -1.28
C LEU A 465 12.90 -22.61 -0.98
N GLN A 466 13.27 -23.75 -1.55
CA GLN A 466 12.63 -25.02 -1.20
C GLN A 466 13.40 -25.71 -0.06
N ARG A 467 13.21 -25.28 1.18
CA ARG A 467 13.24 -26.23 2.29
C ARG A 467 11.80 -26.63 2.61
N PRO A 468 11.48 -27.93 2.70
CA PRO A 468 10.13 -28.35 3.07
C PRO A 468 9.83 -27.82 4.47
N ALA A 469 8.73 -27.07 4.62
CA ALA A 469 8.11 -26.84 5.90
C ALA A 469 7.55 -28.18 6.38
N TRP A 470 8.09 -28.68 7.48
CA TRP A 470 7.49 -29.72 8.32
C TRP A 470 6.79 -29.05 9.48
#